data_5c5087bc3f43689f6deddfd39eb35a86
#
_entry.id   5c5087bc3f43689f6deddfd39eb35a86
#
_cell.length_a   1.000
_cell.length_b   1.000
_cell.length_c   1.000
_cell.angle_alpha   90.00
_cell.angle_beta   90.00
_cell.angle_gamma   90.00
#
_symmetry.space_group_name_H-M   'P 1'
#
loop_
_entity.id
_entity.type
_entity.pdbx_description
1 polymer ?
#
loop_
_entity_poly.entity_id
_entity_poly.type
_entity_poly.pdbx_seq_one_letter_code
_entity_poly.pdbx_strand_id
1 'polypeptide(L)'
;YSSGSPSAAILFLTLDISNYLKFNLNKKEIDLHTNSIQVALNNTSNGEIVSWHNGERLSSGKVRVVSTYYKNEKYCRIFQSYIKLNGAEKHTTKHVCRIKNIWQF
;
A
#
# COMPACT_ATOMS: atom_id res chain seq x y z
N TYR A 1 -17.25 3.01 -7.74
CA TYR A 1 -16.49 1.78 -7.87
C TYR A 1 -17.40 0.59 -8.02
N SER A 2 -17.11 -0.24 -8.96
CA SER A 2 -17.88 -1.45 -9.14
C SER A 2 -17.58 -2.42 -8.01
N SER A 3 -18.52 -2.55 -7.11
CA SER A 3 -18.37 -3.45 -5.99
C SER A 3 -18.16 -4.88 -6.49
N GLY A 4 -17.37 -5.62 -5.80
CA GLY A 4 -17.12 -6.98 -6.15
C GLY A 4 -16.45 -7.15 -7.49
N SER A 5 -15.84 -6.11 -8.00
CA SER A 5 -15.11 -6.24 -9.23
C SER A 5 -14.11 -7.37 -9.06
N PRO A 6 -14.22 -8.43 -9.85
CA PRO A 6 -13.25 -9.52 -9.77
C PRO A 6 -11.88 -9.07 -10.22
N SER A 7 -11.80 -7.86 -10.72
CA SER A 7 -10.56 -7.33 -11.26
C SER A 7 -9.77 -6.52 -10.25
N ALA A 8 -9.97 -6.75 -8.95
CA ALA A 8 -9.10 -6.15 -7.95
C ALA A 8 -7.65 -6.47 -8.32
N ALA A 9 -6.85 -5.44 -8.49
CA ALA A 9 -5.50 -5.61 -8.95
C ALA A 9 -4.60 -6.14 -7.84
N ILE A 10 -3.63 -6.94 -8.23
CA ILE A 10 -2.63 -7.49 -7.31
C ILE A 10 -1.47 -6.51 -7.22
N LEU A 11 -1.08 -6.20 -6.00
CA LEU A 11 0.06 -5.33 -5.78
C LEU A 11 1.36 -6.09 -5.96
N PHE A 12 2.23 -5.54 -6.81
CA PHE A 12 3.53 -6.13 -7.06
C PHE A 12 4.57 -5.42 -6.22
N LEU A 13 5.05 -6.07 -5.17
CA LEU A 13 5.92 -5.46 -4.17
C LEU A 13 7.38 -5.90 -4.23
N THR A 14 7.75 -6.64 -5.24
CA THR A 14 9.08 -7.25 -5.28
C THR A 14 10.21 -6.26 -5.03
N LEU A 15 10.04 -5.03 -5.48
CA LEU A 15 11.09 -4.03 -5.35
C LEU A 15 11.12 -3.33 -3.99
N ASP A 16 10.05 -3.43 -3.21
CA ASP A 16 9.95 -2.70 -1.94
C ASP A 16 10.21 -3.53 -0.70
N ILE A 17 10.20 -4.85 -0.83
CA ILE A 17 10.38 -5.74 0.33
C ILE A 17 11.68 -5.47 1.06
N SER A 18 12.76 -5.17 0.34
CA SER A 18 14.05 -4.90 0.97
C SER A 18 13.98 -3.71 1.92
N ASN A 19 13.17 -2.70 1.61
CA ASN A 19 13.01 -1.55 2.50
C ASN A 19 12.29 -1.92 3.78
N TYR A 20 11.29 -2.78 3.69
CA TYR A 20 10.56 -3.25 4.87
C TYR A 20 11.44 -4.12 5.75
N LEU A 21 12.27 -4.97 5.14
CA LEU A 21 13.21 -5.80 5.90
C LEU A 21 14.25 -4.94 6.61
N LYS A 22 14.72 -3.88 5.96
CA LYS A 22 15.66 -2.96 6.59
C LYS A 22 15.05 -2.24 7.79
N PHE A 23 13.74 -2.06 7.79
CA PHE A 23 13.03 -1.44 8.90
C PHE A 23 12.68 -2.47 9.98
N ASN A 24 13.15 -3.71 9.86
CA ASN A 24 12.94 -4.79 10.81
C ASN A 24 11.50 -5.24 10.97
N LEU A 25 10.68 -5.10 9.95
CA LEU A 25 9.35 -5.68 9.96
C LEU A 25 9.43 -7.20 9.83
N ASN A 26 8.61 -7.90 10.58
CA ASN A 26 8.50 -9.34 10.40
C ASN A 26 7.49 -9.65 9.28
N LYS A 27 7.37 -10.94 8.92
CA LYS A 27 6.50 -11.34 7.81
C LYS A 27 5.06 -10.93 8.03
N LYS A 28 4.55 -11.08 9.25
CA LYS A 28 3.16 -10.69 9.55
C LYS A 28 2.94 -9.21 9.30
N GLU A 29 3.89 -8.38 9.70
CA GLU A 29 3.78 -6.93 9.51
C GLU A 29 3.89 -6.55 8.05
N ILE A 30 4.77 -7.20 7.31
CA ILE A 30 4.89 -6.99 5.87
C ILE A 30 3.57 -7.36 5.18
N ASP A 31 2.98 -8.49 5.56
CA ASP A 31 1.70 -8.92 4.99
C ASP A 31 0.57 -7.93 5.32
N LEU A 32 0.53 -7.46 6.57
CA LEU A 32 -0.47 -6.48 6.98
C LEU A 32 -0.34 -5.18 6.18
N HIS A 33 0.89 -4.71 6.03
CA HIS A 33 1.14 -3.47 5.31
C HIS A 33 0.85 -3.63 3.82
N THR A 34 1.30 -4.72 3.22
CA THR A 34 1.03 -5.03 1.82
C THR A 34 -0.46 -5.09 1.54
N ASN A 35 -1.20 -5.79 2.41
CA ASN A 35 -2.64 -5.89 2.26
C ASN A 35 -3.30 -4.52 2.37
N SER A 36 -2.83 -3.69 3.28
CA SER A 36 -3.36 -2.33 3.45
C SER A 36 -3.13 -1.48 2.21
N ILE A 37 -1.96 -1.60 1.59
CA ILE A 37 -1.68 -0.90 0.34
C ILE A 37 -2.63 -1.38 -0.76
N GLN A 38 -2.80 -2.69 -0.87
CA GLN A 38 -3.67 -3.26 -1.90
C GLN A 38 -5.12 -2.82 -1.72
N VAL A 39 -5.62 -2.83 -0.49
CA VAL A 39 -6.96 -2.35 -0.17
C VAL A 39 -7.09 -0.86 -0.51
N ALA A 40 -6.11 -0.06 -0.14
CA ALA A 40 -6.14 1.36 -0.43
C ALA A 40 -6.20 1.61 -1.94
N LEU A 41 -5.37 0.92 -2.70
CA LEU A 41 -5.32 1.12 -4.16
C LEU A 41 -6.58 0.65 -4.86
N ASN A 42 -7.20 -0.42 -4.40
CA ASN A 42 -8.35 -1.01 -5.07
C ASN A 42 -9.70 -0.51 -4.57
N ASN A 43 -9.80 -0.09 -3.33
CA ASN A 43 -11.10 0.05 -2.67
C ASN A 43 -11.36 1.40 -2.01
N THR A 44 -10.44 2.35 -2.10
CA THR A 44 -10.65 3.63 -1.42
C THR A 44 -10.65 4.80 -2.38
N SER A 45 -11.32 5.86 -1.95
CA SER A 45 -11.23 7.16 -2.61
C SER A 45 -9.98 7.88 -2.12
N ASN A 46 -9.54 8.88 -2.88
CA ASN A 46 -8.41 9.71 -2.46
C ASN A 46 -8.68 10.29 -1.07
N GLY A 47 -7.70 10.22 -0.20
CA GLY A 47 -7.77 10.78 1.14
C GLY A 47 -8.20 9.80 2.22
N GLU A 48 -8.79 8.67 1.85
CA GLU A 48 -9.18 7.67 2.84
C GLU A 48 -7.96 6.94 3.38
N ILE A 49 -7.97 6.65 4.67
CA ILE A 49 -6.85 5.99 5.34
C ILE A 49 -7.19 4.54 5.63
N VAL A 50 -6.29 3.64 5.25
CA VAL A 50 -6.34 2.23 5.64
C VAL A 50 -5.25 2.00 6.67
N SER A 51 -5.62 1.47 7.83
CA SER A 51 -4.69 1.29 8.93
C SER A 51 -4.54 -0.18 9.30
N TRP A 52 -3.38 -0.54 9.83
CA TRP A 52 -3.16 -1.84 10.41
C TRP A 52 -2.41 -1.70 11.73
N HIS A 53 -2.52 -2.73 12.55
CA HIS A 53 -1.89 -2.75 13.85
C HIS A 53 -1.49 -4.18 14.19
N ASN A 54 -0.28 -4.36 14.70
CA ASN A 54 0.16 -5.65 15.22
C ASN A 54 0.27 -5.56 16.73
N GLY A 55 -0.67 -6.18 17.43
CA GLY A 55 -0.72 -6.12 18.88
C GLY A 55 0.37 -6.91 19.59
N GLU A 56 1.08 -7.76 18.87
CA GLU A 56 2.18 -8.54 19.44
C GLU A 56 3.49 -7.75 19.51
N ARG A 57 3.55 -6.63 18.80
CA ARG A 57 4.69 -5.73 18.79
C ARG A 57 4.14 -4.30 18.78
N LEU A 58 4.97 -3.33 19.11
CA LEU A 58 4.57 -1.93 19.02
C LEU A 58 4.74 -1.47 17.57
N SER A 59 3.93 -2.03 16.69
CA SER A 59 3.98 -1.69 15.28
C SER A 59 2.59 -1.38 14.73
N SER A 60 2.56 -0.47 13.79
CA SER A 60 1.34 -0.06 13.11
C SER A 60 1.69 0.58 11.78
N GLY A 61 0.71 0.74 10.93
CA GLY A 61 0.90 1.41 9.67
C GLY A 61 -0.37 2.03 9.14
N LYS A 62 -0.21 2.93 8.21
CA LYS A 62 -1.30 3.61 7.52
C LYS A 62 -0.95 3.78 6.07
N VAL A 63 -1.96 3.69 5.22
CA VAL A 63 -1.80 3.93 3.79
C VAL A 63 -2.93 4.84 3.34
N ARG A 64 -2.59 5.84 2.54
CA ARG A 64 -3.57 6.76 1.99
C ARG A 64 -3.23 7.05 0.54
N VAL A 65 -4.19 6.87 -0.35
CA VAL A 65 -4.05 7.31 -1.73
C VAL A 65 -4.34 8.81 -1.76
N VAL A 66 -3.43 9.58 -2.29
CA VAL A 66 -3.56 11.03 -2.30
C VAL A 66 -3.94 11.60 -3.66
N SER A 67 -3.73 10.84 -4.73
CA SER A 67 -4.03 11.32 -6.08
C SER A 67 -4.29 10.15 -7.00
N THR A 68 -5.13 10.37 -7.98
CA THR A 68 -5.43 9.39 -9.02
C THR A 68 -5.37 10.11 -10.36
N TYR A 69 -4.73 9.51 -11.35
CA TYR A 69 -4.59 10.13 -12.65
C TYR A 69 -4.44 9.07 -13.73
N TYR A 70 -4.61 9.49 -14.98
CA TYR A 70 -4.39 8.61 -16.13
C TYR A 70 -3.16 9.09 -16.87
N LYS A 71 -2.31 8.16 -17.25
CA LYS A 71 -1.13 8.44 -18.06
C LYS A 71 -1.01 7.36 -19.11
N ASN A 72 -1.01 7.76 -20.40
CA ASN A 72 -0.94 6.81 -21.51
C ASN A 72 -2.01 5.72 -21.38
N GLU A 73 -3.24 6.15 -21.05
CA GLU A 73 -4.40 5.27 -20.90
C GLU A 73 -4.28 4.28 -19.72
N LYS A 74 -3.31 4.49 -18.84
CA LYS A 74 -3.16 3.68 -17.64
C LYS A 74 -3.74 4.40 -16.44
N TYR A 75 -4.43 3.64 -15.60
CA TYR A 75 -4.98 4.15 -14.36
C TYR A 75 -3.87 4.12 -13.30
N CYS A 76 -3.49 5.28 -12.82
CA CYS A 76 -2.37 5.42 -11.87
C CYS A 76 -2.83 6.08 -10.60
N ARG A 77 -2.20 5.71 -9.49
CA ARG A 77 -2.48 6.32 -8.20
C ARG A 77 -1.18 6.59 -7.46
N ILE A 78 -1.19 7.65 -6.67
CA ILE A 78 -0.07 8.00 -5.80
C ILE A 78 -0.53 7.71 -4.38
N PHE A 79 0.25 6.93 -3.63
CA PHE A 79 -0.09 6.67 -2.24
C PHE A 79 1.06 7.03 -1.32
N GLN A 80 0.70 7.36 -0.10
CA GLN A 80 1.62 7.57 1.00
C GLN A 80 1.46 6.41 1.98
N SER A 81 2.57 5.88 2.45
CA SER A 81 2.56 4.87 3.48
C SER A 81 3.36 5.34 4.68
N TYR A 82 2.91 4.91 5.84
CA TYR A 82 3.51 5.26 7.11
C TYR A 82 3.62 3.99 7.95
N ILE A 83 4.79 3.74 8.49
CA ILE A 83 5.03 2.59 9.35
C ILE A 83 5.68 3.10 10.63
N LYS A 84 5.19 2.60 11.75
CA LYS A 84 5.76 2.90 13.06
C LYS A 84 6.10 1.58 13.75
N LEU A 85 7.34 1.49 14.24
CA LEU A 85 7.84 0.30 14.93
C LEU A 85 8.72 0.75 16.10
N ASN A 86 8.27 0.48 17.33
CA ASN A 86 9.01 0.84 18.55
C ASN A 86 9.43 2.32 18.57
N GLY A 87 8.56 3.21 18.13
CA GLY A 87 8.85 4.63 18.11
C GLY A 87 9.60 5.10 16.86
N ALA A 88 10.18 4.22 16.09
CA ALA A 88 10.79 4.58 14.81
C ALA A 88 9.69 4.70 13.76
N GLU A 89 9.84 5.65 12.83
CA GLU A 89 8.83 5.93 11.81
C GLU A 89 9.45 5.91 10.42
N LYS A 90 8.70 5.43 9.45
CA LYS A 90 9.10 5.45 8.06
C LYS A 90 7.95 5.95 7.21
N HIS A 91 8.21 6.96 6.41
CA HIS A 91 7.24 7.52 5.46
C HIS A 91 7.72 7.24 4.05
N THR A 92 6.79 6.87 3.18
CA THR A 92 7.11 6.59 1.78
C THR A 92 5.99 7.09 0.90
N THR A 93 6.34 7.65 -0.26
CA THR A 93 5.38 8.02 -1.29
C THR A 93 5.74 7.27 -2.56
N LYS A 94 4.76 6.62 -3.15
CA LYS A 94 4.96 5.83 -4.36
C LYS A 94 3.91 6.13 -5.41
N HIS A 95 4.32 6.03 -6.66
CA HIS A 95 3.44 6.09 -7.82
C HIS A 95 3.28 4.68 -8.36
N VAL A 96 2.05 4.25 -8.56
CA VAL A 96 1.78 2.92 -9.13
C VAL A 96 0.77 3.07 -10.24
N CYS A 97 0.93 2.28 -11.28
CA CYS A 97 -0.01 2.21 -12.38
C CYS A 97 -0.53 0.80 -12.52
N ARG A 98 -1.80 0.69 -12.90
CA ARG A 98 -2.46 -0.59 -13.05
C ARG A 98 -2.27 -1.07 -14.47
N ILE A 99 -1.60 -2.22 -14.62
CA ILE A 99 -1.34 -2.85 -15.90
C ILE A 99 -1.83 -4.28 -15.79
N LYS A 100 -2.86 -4.63 -16.58
CA LYS A 100 -3.42 -6.00 -16.62
C LYS A 100 -3.69 -6.54 -15.21
N ASN A 101 -4.39 -5.76 -14.39
CA ASN A 101 -4.76 -6.14 -13.02
C ASN A 101 -3.57 -6.33 -12.08
N ILE A 102 -2.46 -5.67 -12.37
CA ILE A 102 -1.30 -5.67 -11.48
C ILE A 102 -0.89 -4.22 -11.25
N TRP A 103 -0.71 -3.88 -9.98
CA TRP A 103 -0.16 -2.58 -9.62
C TRP A 103 1.36 -2.65 -9.72
N GLN A 104 1.94 -1.77 -10.51
CA GLN A 104 3.38 -1.74 -10.74
C GLN A 104 3.95 -0.36 -10.42
N PHE A 105 5.10 -0.37 -9.81
CA PHE A 105 5.84 0.85 -9.50
C PHE A 105 6.52 1.43 -10.72
#